data_6deee5be62f6068c5e826be0c4274818
#
_entry.id   6deee5be62f6068c5e826be0c4274818
#
_cell.length_a   1.000
_cell.length_b   1.000
_cell.length_c   1.000
_cell.angle_alpha   90.00
_cell.angle_beta   90.00
_cell.angle_gamma   90.00
#
_symmetry.space_group_name_H-M   'P 1'
#
loop_
_entity.id
_entity.type
_entity.pdbx_description
1 polymer ?
#
loop_
_entity_poly.entity_id
_entity_poly.type
_entity_poly.pdbx_seq_one_letter_code
_entity_poly.pdbx_strand_id
1 'polypeptide(L)'
;MGQSPVLCVFLQQLREEPHDELPQPQGRATPFLVLLRHLAALRHDAFKVCADIRDGVIYARGVADNKDGLVTRLCAVDAWQKVHGKLPLNVKFCFEGEEETGSPHLASVAKAHPEMIQCDGYVWEGGHREEGGPAEITMGVKGLLYVELYAKVSEKDAHSMYAAIMPSPVWHLVQALNTLRDKDGNVLIDGFYDGIQPISQAELDALKTDVFDEEDTRKNILGIEKFINDEHGEALLKRLNYRPTCN
;
A
#
# COMPACT_ATOMS: atom_id res chain seq x y z
N MET A 1 20.12 -15.89 29.18
CA MET A 1 20.51 -15.62 27.78
C MET A 1 19.32 -14.94 27.13
N GLY A 2 19.40 -13.63 26.86
CA GLY A 2 18.32 -12.89 26.22
C GLY A 2 18.14 -13.41 24.80
N GLN A 3 16.88 -13.66 24.40
CA GLN A 3 16.58 -13.97 23.01
C GLN A 3 16.96 -12.76 22.14
N SER A 4 17.62 -13.00 21.03
CA SER A 4 17.91 -11.93 20.06
C SER A 4 16.59 -11.40 19.49
N PRO A 5 16.44 -10.09 19.31
CA PRO A 5 15.22 -9.50 18.76
C PRO A 5 14.88 -10.07 17.38
N VAL A 6 13.60 -10.13 17.08
CA VAL A 6 13.07 -10.67 15.83
C VAL A 6 12.41 -9.53 15.05
N LEU A 7 12.87 -9.31 13.84
CA LEU A 7 12.29 -8.35 12.89
C LEU A 7 11.48 -9.11 11.82
N CYS A 8 10.23 -8.76 11.63
CA CYS A 8 9.43 -9.20 10.50
C CYS A 8 9.49 -8.19 9.36
N VAL A 9 9.74 -8.68 8.16
CA VAL A 9 9.69 -7.90 6.93
C VAL A 9 8.47 -8.38 6.15
N PHE A 10 7.46 -7.51 6.03
CA PHE A 10 6.29 -7.77 5.20
C PHE A 10 6.51 -7.16 3.81
N LEU A 11 6.21 -7.93 2.79
CA LEU A 11 6.29 -7.51 1.40
C LEU A 11 5.10 -8.08 0.66
N GLN A 12 4.40 -7.24 -0.01
CA GLN A 12 3.20 -7.52 -0.77
C GLN A 12 3.53 -7.60 -2.25
N GLN A 13 2.89 -8.50 -2.94
CA GLN A 13 2.85 -8.83 -4.37
C GLN A 13 3.74 -9.95 -4.89
N LEU A 14 3.11 -11.11 -4.99
CA LEU A 14 3.35 -12.08 -6.05
C LEU A 14 2.01 -12.74 -6.40
N ARG A 15 1.30 -12.24 -7.40
CA ARG A 15 0.17 -12.99 -7.96
C ARG A 15 0.73 -14.09 -8.86
N GLU A 16 0.64 -15.33 -8.42
CA GLU A 16 0.87 -16.49 -9.27
C GLU A 16 -0.47 -16.98 -9.84
N GLU A 17 -0.56 -17.12 -11.13
CA GLU A 17 -1.55 -18.00 -11.76
C GLU A 17 -1.20 -19.45 -11.39
N PRO A 18 -2.18 -20.35 -11.20
CA PRO A 18 -1.89 -21.72 -10.81
C PRO A 18 -1.12 -22.46 -11.90
N HIS A 19 0.12 -22.77 -11.62
CA HIS A 19 0.93 -23.67 -12.44
C HIS A 19 1.22 -24.96 -11.70
N ASP A 20 1.13 -26.05 -12.48
CA ASP A 20 1.33 -27.43 -12.07
C ASP A 20 2.61 -27.63 -11.26
N GLU A 21 2.49 -28.44 -10.24
CA GLU A 21 3.44 -29.02 -9.30
C GLU A 21 4.92 -28.67 -9.49
N LEU A 22 5.41 -27.73 -8.67
CA LEU A 22 6.86 -27.54 -8.48
C LEU A 22 7.43 -28.72 -7.63
N PRO A 23 8.60 -29.25 -8.03
CA PRO A 23 9.22 -30.34 -7.27
C PRO A 23 9.58 -29.88 -5.84
N GLN A 24 9.12 -30.64 -4.85
CA GLN A 24 9.45 -30.43 -3.44
C GLN A 24 10.96 -30.48 -3.22
N PRO A 25 11.57 -29.51 -2.51
CA PRO A 25 12.98 -29.56 -2.21
C PRO A 25 13.30 -30.68 -1.23
N GLN A 26 14.13 -31.62 -1.65
CA GLN A 26 14.72 -32.60 -0.75
C GLN A 26 15.90 -31.96 -0.02
N GLY A 27 15.75 -31.72 1.27
CA GLY A 27 16.77 -31.19 2.16
C GLY A 27 16.38 -29.86 2.82
N ARG A 28 16.88 -29.63 4.05
CA ARG A 28 16.68 -28.37 4.78
C ARG A 28 17.38 -27.22 4.06
N ALA A 29 16.70 -26.63 3.08
CA ALA A 29 17.13 -25.37 2.51
C ALA A 29 16.81 -24.25 3.53
N THR A 30 17.74 -23.34 3.76
CA THR A 30 17.46 -22.12 4.51
C THR A 30 16.37 -21.34 3.78
N PRO A 31 15.47 -20.62 4.46
CA PRO A 31 14.42 -19.83 3.83
C PRO A 31 14.95 -18.88 2.72
N PHE A 32 16.18 -18.41 2.89
CA PHE A 32 16.89 -17.57 1.93
C PHE A 32 17.16 -18.27 0.58
N LEU A 33 17.49 -19.56 0.58
CA LEU A 33 17.79 -20.29 -0.64
C LEU A 33 16.53 -20.60 -1.47
N VAL A 34 15.40 -20.83 -0.81
CA VAL A 34 14.10 -21.03 -1.47
C VAL A 34 13.68 -19.75 -2.19
N LEU A 35 13.87 -18.60 -1.56
CA LEU A 35 13.52 -17.31 -2.14
C LEU A 35 14.37 -16.97 -3.38
N LEU A 36 15.69 -17.17 -3.32
CA LEU A 36 16.56 -16.92 -4.48
C LEU A 36 16.23 -17.84 -5.67
N ARG A 37 15.79 -19.07 -5.41
CA ARG A 37 15.32 -19.98 -6.47
C ARG A 37 14.01 -19.51 -7.09
N HIS A 38 13.07 -19.01 -6.28
CA HIS A 38 11.84 -18.41 -6.79
C HIS A 38 12.12 -17.14 -7.61
N LEU A 39 13.01 -16.27 -7.15
CA LEU A 39 13.43 -15.10 -7.91
C LEU A 39 14.14 -15.48 -9.24
N ALA A 40 14.85 -16.58 -9.27
CA ALA A 40 15.46 -17.10 -10.50
C ALA A 40 14.43 -17.73 -11.44
N ALA A 41 13.40 -18.41 -10.91
CA ALA A 41 12.29 -18.96 -11.68
C ALA A 41 11.36 -17.87 -12.24
N LEU A 42 11.16 -16.77 -11.52
CA LEU A 42 10.44 -15.58 -11.99
C LEU A 42 11.09 -14.92 -13.22
N ARG A 43 12.35 -15.27 -13.54
CA ARG A 43 13.02 -14.80 -14.76
C ARG A 43 12.55 -15.49 -16.03
N HIS A 44 11.88 -16.61 -15.96
CA HIS A 44 11.81 -17.46 -17.16
C HIS A 44 10.48 -17.59 -17.88
N ASP A 45 9.27 -17.52 -17.31
CA ASP A 45 8.12 -17.80 -18.16
C ASP A 45 6.70 -17.33 -17.71
N ALA A 46 6.49 -16.80 -16.54
CA ALA A 46 5.13 -16.64 -16.03
C ALA A 46 4.41 -15.33 -16.41
N PHE A 47 5.11 -14.33 -16.92
CA PHE A 47 4.48 -13.10 -17.38
C PHE A 47 4.98 -12.67 -18.74
N LYS A 48 4.10 -12.65 -19.73
CA LYS A 48 4.28 -11.88 -20.97
C LYS A 48 4.31 -10.36 -20.75
N VAL A 49 4.70 -9.92 -19.58
CA VAL A 49 5.13 -8.56 -19.31
C VAL A 49 6.63 -8.65 -19.14
N CYS A 50 7.33 -8.79 -20.27
CA CYS A 50 8.78 -8.79 -20.30
C CYS A 50 9.27 -7.52 -19.62
N ALA A 51 10.08 -7.68 -18.57
CA ALA A 51 10.81 -6.56 -18.00
C ALA A 51 11.67 -5.98 -19.11
N ASP A 52 11.41 -4.74 -19.48
CA ASP A 52 12.17 -4.02 -20.48
C ASP A 52 13.10 -3.05 -19.76
N ILE A 53 14.39 -3.12 -20.09
CA ILE A 53 15.39 -2.22 -19.50
C ILE A 53 15.78 -1.21 -20.56
N ARG A 54 15.48 0.06 -20.31
CA ARG A 54 15.82 1.19 -21.18
C ARG A 54 16.51 2.25 -20.35
N ASP A 55 17.68 2.68 -20.80
CA ASP A 55 18.44 3.75 -20.17
C ASP A 55 18.67 3.57 -18.65
N GLY A 56 18.83 2.32 -18.21
CA GLY A 56 19.02 1.97 -16.80
C GLY A 56 17.73 1.86 -15.97
N VAL A 57 16.57 2.06 -16.58
CA VAL A 57 15.25 1.96 -15.95
C VAL A 57 14.57 0.64 -16.33
N ILE A 58 13.97 -0.03 -15.37
CA ILE A 58 13.21 -1.29 -15.57
C ILE A 58 11.71 -0.96 -15.66
N TYR A 59 11.10 -1.35 -16.78
CA TYR A 59 9.68 -1.21 -17.03
C TYR A 59 9.00 -2.57 -16.99
N ALA A 60 8.19 -2.81 -15.95
CA ALA A 60 7.35 -4.01 -15.83
C ALA A 60 6.29 -3.85 -14.75
N ARG A 61 5.24 -4.69 -14.79
CA ARG A 61 4.22 -4.76 -13.74
C ARG A 61 4.84 -5.19 -12.41
N GLY A 62 4.50 -4.47 -11.32
CA GLY A 62 4.93 -4.76 -9.96
C GLY A 62 6.42 -4.47 -9.69
N VAL A 63 7.15 -3.79 -10.60
CA VAL A 63 8.55 -3.44 -10.36
C VAL A 63 8.65 -2.41 -9.24
N ALA A 64 7.95 -1.30 -9.35
CA ALA A 64 7.93 -0.25 -8.33
C ALA A 64 6.99 -0.60 -7.16
N ASP A 65 5.93 -1.37 -7.42
CA ASP A 65 4.97 -1.80 -6.43
C ASP A 65 4.74 -3.31 -6.52
N ASN A 66 5.45 -4.12 -5.70
CA ASN A 66 6.49 -3.73 -4.74
C ASN A 66 7.68 -4.71 -4.78
N LYS A 67 8.12 -5.13 -5.98
CA LYS A 67 9.26 -6.05 -6.14
C LYS A 67 10.60 -5.37 -5.85
N ASP A 68 10.71 -4.07 -6.05
CA ASP A 68 11.88 -3.27 -5.68
C ASP A 68 12.10 -3.30 -4.16
N GLY A 69 11.03 -3.12 -3.38
CA GLY A 69 11.05 -3.23 -1.94
C GLY A 69 11.54 -4.60 -1.44
N LEU A 70 11.16 -5.68 -2.13
CA LEU A 70 11.64 -7.02 -1.84
C LEU A 70 13.13 -7.15 -2.09
N VAL A 71 13.58 -6.72 -3.26
CA VAL A 71 14.98 -6.84 -3.67
C VAL A 71 15.89 -5.97 -2.78
N THR A 72 15.50 -4.74 -2.50
CA THR A 72 16.31 -3.82 -1.68
C THR A 72 16.50 -4.34 -0.26
N ARG A 73 15.46 -4.91 0.36
CA ARG A 73 15.57 -5.50 1.71
C ARG A 73 16.46 -6.75 1.75
N LEU A 74 16.35 -7.59 0.73
CA LEU A 74 17.26 -8.75 0.59
C LEU A 74 18.70 -8.31 0.40
N CYS A 75 18.94 -7.30 -0.44
CA CYS A 75 20.26 -6.73 -0.64
C CYS A 75 20.84 -6.14 0.65
N ALA A 76 20.00 -5.49 1.46
CA ALA A 76 20.44 -4.94 2.74
C ALA A 76 20.90 -6.06 3.71
N VAL A 77 20.14 -7.15 3.81
CA VAL A 77 20.50 -8.32 4.62
C VAL A 77 21.79 -8.97 4.12
N ASP A 78 21.91 -9.18 2.81
CA ASP A 78 23.10 -9.76 2.20
C ASP A 78 24.36 -8.89 2.42
N ALA A 79 24.23 -7.58 2.21
CA ALA A 79 25.31 -6.63 2.44
C ALA A 79 25.77 -6.63 3.90
N TRP A 80 24.84 -6.62 4.84
CA TRP A 80 25.18 -6.69 6.27
C TRP A 80 25.92 -7.99 6.62
N GLN A 81 25.44 -9.13 6.13
CA GLN A 81 26.09 -10.43 6.37
C GLN A 81 27.49 -10.48 5.76
N LYS A 82 27.71 -9.94 4.56
CA LYS A 82 29.02 -9.88 3.93
C LYS A 82 30.02 -9.04 4.70
N VAL A 83 29.56 -7.94 5.29
CA VAL A 83 30.44 -7.02 6.03
C VAL A 83 30.71 -7.50 7.46
N HIS A 84 29.67 -7.99 8.15
CA HIS A 84 29.71 -8.28 9.59
C HIS A 84 29.67 -9.77 9.93
N GLY A 85 29.52 -10.66 8.94
CA GLY A 85 29.46 -12.11 9.11
C GLY A 85 28.12 -12.66 9.60
N LYS A 86 27.39 -11.92 10.43
CA LYS A 86 26.07 -12.30 10.96
C LYS A 86 25.18 -11.10 11.15
N LEU A 87 23.87 -11.34 11.11
CA LEU A 87 22.88 -10.33 11.47
C LEU A 87 22.86 -10.12 13.00
N PRO A 88 22.62 -8.88 13.47
CA PRO A 88 22.50 -8.56 14.91
C PRO A 88 21.17 -9.02 15.51
N LEU A 89 20.21 -9.40 14.65
CA LEU A 89 18.85 -9.80 15.00
C LEU A 89 18.38 -10.94 14.10
N ASN A 90 17.29 -11.60 14.48
CA ASN A 90 16.63 -12.58 13.63
C ASN A 90 15.69 -11.86 12.66
N VAL A 91 15.67 -12.29 11.41
CA VAL A 91 14.79 -11.72 10.38
C VAL A 91 13.84 -12.80 9.87
N LYS A 92 12.57 -12.48 9.84
CA LYS A 92 11.55 -13.26 9.15
C LYS A 92 11.08 -12.46 7.94
N PHE A 93 10.95 -13.12 6.80
CA PHE A 93 10.33 -12.55 5.62
C PHE A 93 8.95 -13.17 5.43
N CYS A 94 7.95 -12.32 5.29
CA CYS A 94 6.59 -12.72 4.94
C CYS A 94 6.23 -12.08 3.61
N PHE A 95 5.90 -12.89 2.63
CA PHE A 95 5.52 -12.46 1.28
C PHE A 95 4.11 -12.94 0.99
N GLU A 96 3.30 -12.08 0.43
CA GLU A 96 1.98 -12.42 -0.08
C GLU A 96 1.79 -11.96 -1.52
N GLY A 97 0.82 -12.54 -2.21
CA GLY A 97 0.49 -12.24 -3.61
C GLY A 97 -0.89 -11.66 -3.82
N GLU A 98 -1.61 -11.26 -2.77
CA GLU A 98 -3.01 -10.86 -2.83
C GLU A 98 -3.25 -9.41 -2.40
N GLU A 99 -2.19 -8.60 -2.27
CA GLU A 99 -2.31 -7.22 -1.79
C GLU A 99 -3.30 -6.42 -2.63
N GLU A 100 -3.17 -6.46 -3.96
CA GLU A 100 -4.02 -5.73 -4.90
C GLU A 100 -5.50 -6.14 -4.87
N THR A 101 -5.82 -7.20 -4.16
CA THR A 101 -7.19 -7.67 -3.93
C THR A 101 -7.63 -7.52 -2.46
N GLY A 102 -6.84 -6.81 -1.64
CA GLY A 102 -7.12 -6.54 -0.23
C GLY A 102 -6.70 -7.66 0.72
N SER A 103 -5.74 -8.50 0.34
CA SER A 103 -5.14 -9.55 1.20
C SER A 103 -6.17 -10.46 1.90
N PRO A 104 -7.14 -11.04 1.18
CA PRO A 104 -8.29 -11.71 1.80
C PRO A 104 -7.90 -12.89 2.70
N HIS A 105 -6.74 -13.52 2.47
CA HIS A 105 -6.29 -14.67 3.24
C HIS A 105 -5.24 -14.35 4.30
N LEU A 106 -4.60 -13.19 4.28
CA LEU A 106 -3.51 -12.83 5.19
C LEU A 106 -3.91 -12.96 6.66
N ALA A 107 -5.07 -12.44 7.04
CA ALA A 107 -5.56 -12.51 8.41
C ALA A 107 -5.78 -13.96 8.88
N SER A 108 -6.25 -14.87 8.01
CA SER A 108 -6.45 -16.27 8.31
C SER A 108 -5.12 -17.02 8.49
N VAL A 109 -4.13 -16.73 7.65
CA VAL A 109 -2.77 -17.29 7.76
C VAL A 109 -2.11 -16.80 9.04
N ALA A 110 -2.20 -15.51 9.34
CA ALA A 110 -1.67 -14.92 10.57
C ALA A 110 -2.27 -15.57 11.83
N LYS A 111 -3.56 -15.85 11.80
CA LYS A 111 -4.25 -16.52 12.91
C LYS A 111 -3.88 -18.00 13.05
N ALA A 112 -3.66 -18.69 11.93
CA ALA A 112 -3.30 -20.10 11.92
C ALA A 112 -1.82 -20.32 12.31
N HIS A 113 -0.94 -19.37 12.02
CA HIS A 113 0.51 -19.45 12.20
C HIS A 113 1.07 -18.21 12.91
N PRO A 114 0.63 -17.90 14.14
CA PRO A 114 1.08 -16.70 14.87
C PRO A 114 2.60 -16.69 15.11
N GLU A 115 3.22 -17.86 15.25
CA GLU A 115 4.66 -18.00 15.43
C GLU A 115 5.46 -17.52 14.21
N MET A 116 4.87 -17.52 13.02
CA MET A 116 5.52 -17.05 11.80
C MET A 116 5.60 -15.51 11.75
N ILE A 117 4.58 -14.85 12.28
CA ILE A 117 4.44 -13.39 12.19
C ILE A 117 4.75 -12.67 13.51
N GLN A 118 4.76 -13.38 14.65
CA GLN A 118 5.13 -12.76 15.92
C GLN A 118 6.58 -12.28 15.89
N CYS A 119 6.80 -10.99 16.19
CA CYS A 119 8.13 -10.36 16.22
C CYS A 119 8.14 -9.14 17.13
N ASP A 120 9.31 -8.56 17.34
CA ASP A 120 9.53 -7.35 18.15
C ASP A 120 9.32 -6.07 17.33
N GLY A 121 9.37 -6.15 16.01
CA GLY A 121 9.13 -5.03 15.11
C GLY A 121 8.86 -5.49 13.70
N TYR A 122 8.19 -4.63 12.93
CA TYR A 122 7.86 -4.86 11.53
C TYR A 122 8.51 -3.81 10.64
N VAL A 123 9.07 -4.24 9.52
CA VAL A 123 9.35 -3.38 8.37
C VAL A 123 8.34 -3.74 7.30
N TRP A 124 7.41 -2.82 7.05
CA TRP A 124 6.37 -2.96 6.04
C TRP A 124 6.84 -2.39 4.71
N GLU A 125 6.01 -2.45 3.71
CA GLU A 125 6.23 -1.73 2.47
C GLU A 125 6.17 -0.22 2.69
N GLY A 126 6.61 0.53 1.69
CA GLY A 126 6.64 1.99 1.72
C GLY A 126 8.07 2.52 1.86
N GLY A 127 8.14 3.82 1.96
CA GLY A 127 9.37 4.57 1.80
C GLY A 127 9.62 4.92 0.34
N HIS A 128 10.22 6.06 0.14
CA HIS A 128 10.49 6.62 -1.18
C HIS A 128 11.86 7.28 -1.21
N ARG A 129 12.39 7.46 -2.39
CA ARG A 129 13.57 8.27 -2.62
C ARG A 129 13.52 8.86 -4.01
N GLU A 130 13.41 10.17 -4.07
CA GLU A 130 13.62 10.91 -5.31
C GLU A 130 15.07 10.84 -5.76
N GLU A 131 15.32 11.00 -7.05
CA GLU A 131 16.68 11.01 -7.60
C GLU A 131 17.51 12.14 -6.96
N GLY A 132 18.60 11.78 -6.32
CA GLY A 132 19.45 12.72 -5.57
C GLY A 132 18.89 13.22 -4.24
N GLY A 133 17.69 12.83 -3.87
CA GLY A 133 17.04 13.18 -2.63
C GLY A 133 17.39 12.28 -1.44
N PRO A 134 16.95 12.64 -0.23
CA PRO A 134 17.07 11.79 0.95
C PRO A 134 16.20 10.54 0.81
N ALA A 135 16.55 9.49 1.55
CA ALA A 135 15.65 8.36 1.71
C ALA A 135 14.56 8.68 2.73
N GLU A 136 13.32 8.31 2.43
CA GLU A 136 12.19 8.47 3.32
C GLU A 136 11.85 7.17 4.03
N ILE A 137 11.40 7.29 5.28
CA ILE A 137 10.88 6.18 6.07
C ILE A 137 9.45 6.53 6.47
N THR A 138 8.48 5.78 5.95
CA THR A 138 7.07 5.94 6.31
C THR A 138 6.85 5.37 7.72
N MET A 139 6.51 6.24 8.66
CA MET A 139 6.34 5.88 10.08
C MET A 139 4.92 5.48 10.45
N GLY A 140 3.98 5.61 9.53
CA GLY A 140 2.58 5.26 9.75
C GLY A 140 1.74 5.45 8.50
N VAL A 141 0.53 4.92 8.53
CA VAL A 141 -0.44 5.03 7.44
C VAL A 141 -1.81 5.43 8.00
N LYS A 142 -2.64 6.02 7.16
CA LYS A 142 -4.05 6.26 7.49
C LYS A 142 -4.83 4.96 7.38
N GLY A 143 -5.86 4.81 8.21
CA GLY A 143 -6.82 3.71 8.06
C GLY A 143 -7.64 3.82 6.78
N LEU A 144 -8.17 2.71 6.32
CA LEU A 144 -9.06 2.62 5.16
C LEU A 144 -10.36 1.93 5.56
N LEU A 145 -11.48 2.52 5.14
CA LEU A 145 -12.79 1.89 5.16
C LEU A 145 -13.39 2.00 3.76
N TYR A 146 -13.61 0.86 3.12
CA TYR A 146 -14.33 0.78 1.85
C TYR A 146 -15.81 0.54 2.10
N VAL A 147 -16.67 1.33 1.46
CA VAL A 147 -18.12 1.28 1.62
C VAL A 147 -18.80 1.28 0.26
N GLU A 148 -19.75 0.38 0.05
CA GLU A 148 -20.62 0.37 -1.12
C GLU A 148 -21.99 0.88 -0.75
N LEU A 149 -22.53 1.81 -1.55
CA LEU A 149 -23.90 2.30 -1.44
C LEU A 149 -24.78 1.63 -2.49
N TYR A 150 -25.84 0.98 -2.03
CA TYR A 150 -26.77 0.29 -2.90
C TYR A 150 -28.16 0.88 -2.78
N ALA A 151 -28.80 1.22 -3.90
CA ALA A 151 -30.19 1.68 -3.94
C ALA A 151 -31.02 0.83 -4.91
N LYS A 152 -32.12 0.30 -4.42
CA LYS A 152 -33.09 -0.49 -5.19
C LYS A 152 -34.50 0.10 -4.99
N VAL A 153 -35.19 0.37 -6.08
CA VAL A 153 -36.55 0.97 -6.03
C VAL A 153 -37.62 0.08 -6.67
N SER A 154 -37.23 -0.99 -7.36
CA SER A 154 -38.15 -1.93 -8.01
C SER A 154 -37.57 -3.35 -7.99
N GLU A 155 -38.47 -4.34 -7.98
CA GLU A 155 -38.14 -5.75 -8.14
C GLU A 155 -38.06 -6.19 -9.61
N LYS A 156 -38.45 -5.33 -10.54
CA LYS A 156 -38.52 -5.62 -11.98
C LYS A 156 -37.93 -4.49 -12.79
N ASP A 157 -37.42 -4.80 -13.95
CA ASP A 157 -37.02 -3.81 -14.94
C ASP A 157 -38.25 -2.99 -15.35
N ALA A 158 -38.03 -1.69 -15.50
CA ALA A 158 -39.08 -0.75 -15.86
C ALA A 158 -38.73 -0.01 -17.15
N HIS A 159 -39.67 0.08 -18.05
CA HIS A 159 -39.49 0.92 -19.22
C HIS A 159 -39.41 2.40 -18.87
N SER A 160 -38.56 3.16 -19.56
CA SER A 160 -38.30 4.58 -19.29
C SER A 160 -39.56 5.47 -19.31
N MET A 161 -40.65 5.04 -19.99
CA MET A 161 -41.94 5.76 -19.97
C MET A 161 -42.48 5.97 -18.53
N TYR A 162 -42.11 5.10 -17.58
CA TYR A 162 -42.55 5.19 -16.20
C TYR A 162 -41.69 6.11 -15.33
N ALA A 163 -40.64 6.73 -15.91
CA ALA A 163 -39.71 7.56 -15.15
C ALA A 163 -40.37 8.73 -14.40
N ALA A 164 -41.49 9.23 -14.94
CA ALA A 164 -42.22 10.32 -14.30
C ALA A 164 -42.99 9.92 -13.02
N ILE A 165 -43.23 8.62 -12.83
CA ILE A 165 -44.05 8.09 -11.70
C ILE A 165 -43.23 7.11 -10.83
N MET A 166 -42.02 6.80 -11.18
CA MET A 166 -41.10 5.94 -10.39
C MET A 166 -40.02 6.74 -9.66
N PRO A 167 -39.69 6.39 -8.41
CA PRO A 167 -38.47 6.88 -7.80
C PRO A 167 -37.24 6.44 -8.61
N SER A 168 -36.22 7.26 -8.66
CA SER A 168 -34.95 6.91 -9.34
C SER A 168 -33.89 6.51 -8.32
N PRO A 169 -33.33 5.29 -8.41
CA PRO A 169 -32.25 4.86 -7.51
C PRO A 169 -30.99 5.70 -7.71
N VAL A 170 -30.75 6.18 -8.91
CA VAL A 170 -29.60 7.07 -9.21
C VAL A 170 -29.72 8.38 -8.43
N TRP A 171 -30.90 9.01 -8.44
CA TRP A 171 -31.09 10.25 -7.68
C TRP A 171 -31.07 10.04 -6.19
N HIS A 172 -31.51 8.87 -5.69
CA HIS A 172 -31.35 8.54 -4.26
C HIS A 172 -29.87 8.46 -3.88
N LEU A 173 -29.02 7.82 -4.71
CA LEU A 173 -27.58 7.75 -4.47
C LEU A 173 -26.91 9.13 -4.54
N VAL A 174 -27.25 9.93 -5.56
CA VAL A 174 -26.70 11.30 -5.70
C VAL A 174 -27.06 12.15 -4.48
N GLN A 175 -28.31 12.09 -4.02
CA GLN A 175 -28.75 12.81 -2.82
C GLN A 175 -28.03 12.32 -1.57
N ALA A 176 -27.88 11.00 -1.40
CA ALA A 176 -27.14 10.42 -0.28
C ALA A 176 -25.67 10.88 -0.31
N LEU A 177 -24.99 10.79 -1.43
CA LEU A 177 -23.60 11.24 -1.58
C LEU A 177 -23.46 12.73 -1.25
N ASN A 178 -24.42 13.57 -1.66
CA ASN A 178 -24.37 15.00 -1.38
C ASN A 178 -24.52 15.34 0.12
N THR A 179 -24.95 14.42 0.96
CA THR A 179 -24.98 14.61 2.42
C THR A 179 -23.68 14.24 3.12
N LEU A 180 -22.78 13.54 2.44
CA LEU A 180 -21.55 13.04 3.06
C LEU A 180 -20.46 14.09 3.20
N ARG A 181 -20.44 15.09 2.31
CA ARG A 181 -19.41 16.15 2.35
C ARG A 181 -19.94 17.45 1.77
N ASP A 182 -19.35 18.56 2.22
CA ASP A 182 -19.65 19.89 1.69
C ASP A 182 -18.79 20.22 0.45
N LYS A 183 -19.05 21.41 -0.13
CA LYS A 183 -18.33 21.91 -1.30
C LYS A 183 -16.82 22.17 -1.05
N ASP A 184 -16.45 22.34 0.21
CA ASP A 184 -15.06 22.62 0.63
C ASP A 184 -14.31 21.32 1.00
N GLY A 185 -14.98 20.15 0.82
CA GLY A 185 -14.42 18.84 1.06
C GLY A 185 -14.40 18.42 2.54
N ASN A 186 -15.16 19.10 3.41
CA ASN A 186 -15.35 18.63 4.77
C ASN A 186 -16.37 17.50 4.78
N VAL A 187 -16.07 16.47 5.56
CA VAL A 187 -16.97 15.33 5.75
C VAL A 187 -18.05 15.71 6.77
N LEU A 188 -19.30 15.49 6.40
CA LEU A 188 -20.48 15.87 7.19
C LEU A 188 -21.08 14.70 8.00
N ILE A 189 -20.42 13.56 8.00
CA ILE A 189 -20.86 12.38 8.75
C ILE A 189 -20.61 12.65 10.24
N ASP A 190 -21.65 12.50 11.05
CA ASP A 190 -21.57 12.69 12.49
C ASP A 190 -20.51 11.77 13.11
N GLY A 191 -19.65 12.34 13.96
CA GLY A 191 -18.58 11.62 14.62
C GLY A 191 -17.37 11.28 13.73
N PHE A 192 -17.37 11.67 12.45
CA PHE A 192 -16.27 11.32 11.54
C PHE A 192 -14.89 11.84 11.98
N TYR A 193 -14.89 12.98 12.64
CA TYR A 193 -13.65 13.59 13.14
C TYR A 193 -13.40 13.31 14.64
N ASP A 194 -14.28 12.56 15.29
CA ASP A 194 -14.13 12.23 16.70
C ASP A 194 -12.95 11.28 16.92
N GLY A 195 -12.18 11.53 17.95
CA GLY A 195 -11.03 10.69 18.29
C GLY A 195 -9.77 10.92 17.45
N ILE A 196 -9.80 11.85 16.48
CA ILE A 196 -8.59 12.24 15.75
C ILE A 196 -7.61 12.88 16.76
N GLN A 197 -6.42 12.29 16.86
CA GLN A 197 -5.39 12.84 17.72
C GLN A 197 -4.80 14.11 17.10
N PRO A 198 -4.52 15.14 17.92
CA PRO A 198 -3.79 16.31 17.44
C PRO A 198 -2.39 15.89 16.94
N ILE A 199 -1.94 16.52 15.85
CA ILE A 199 -0.61 16.29 15.30
C ILE A 199 0.42 16.69 16.37
N SER A 200 1.31 15.78 16.74
CA SER A 200 2.35 16.02 17.73
C SER A 200 3.42 17.00 17.21
N GLN A 201 4.19 17.59 18.11
CA GLN A 201 5.29 18.49 17.72
C GLN A 201 6.36 17.74 16.89
N ALA A 202 6.63 16.48 17.20
CA ALA A 202 7.58 15.67 16.44
C ALA A 202 7.11 15.45 14.99
N GLU A 203 5.82 15.21 14.78
CA GLU A 203 5.23 15.08 13.43
C GLU A 203 5.25 16.41 12.67
N LEU A 204 4.96 17.53 13.35
CA LEU A 204 5.07 18.86 12.76
C LEU A 204 6.52 19.20 12.35
N ASP A 205 7.49 18.78 13.15
CA ASP A 205 8.90 18.99 12.83
C ASP A 205 9.35 18.07 11.67
N ALA A 206 8.84 16.86 11.59
CA ALA A 206 9.05 15.95 10.45
C ALA A 206 8.51 16.55 9.15
N LEU A 207 7.29 17.12 9.14
CA LEU A 207 6.73 17.78 7.95
C LEU A 207 7.60 18.91 7.38
N LYS A 208 8.39 19.58 8.23
CA LYS A 208 9.31 20.64 7.74
C LYS A 208 10.51 20.11 6.97
N THR A 209 10.82 18.84 7.14
CA THR A 209 11.90 18.14 6.42
C THR A 209 11.39 17.34 5.23
N ASP A 210 10.09 17.28 5.05
CA ASP A 210 9.44 16.62 3.92
C ASP A 210 9.78 17.36 2.61
N VAL A 211 10.30 16.62 1.64
CA VAL A 211 10.66 17.14 0.32
C VAL A 211 9.47 16.92 -0.60
N PHE A 212 8.49 17.81 -0.51
CA PHE A 212 7.29 17.77 -1.34
C PHE A 212 7.34 18.87 -2.41
N ASP A 213 7.50 18.49 -3.67
CA ASP A 213 7.44 19.42 -4.80
C ASP A 213 5.98 19.64 -5.22
N GLU A 214 5.39 20.74 -4.71
CA GLU A 214 4.01 21.12 -5.00
C GLU A 214 3.77 21.37 -6.50
N GLU A 215 4.73 21.98 -7.18
CA GLU A 215 4.56 22.36 -8.58
C GLU A 215 4.60 21.12 -9.48
N ASP A 216 5.56 20.23 -9.27
CA ASP A 216 5.66 18.96 -9.98
C ASP A 216 4.44 18.08 -9.68
N THR A 217 4.08 17.93 -8.41
CA THR A 217 2.89 17.15 -8.00
C THR A 217 1.64 17.71 -8.66
N ARG A 218 1.43 19.02 -8.63
CA ARG A 218 0.24 19.64 -9.21
C ARG A 218 0.17 19.49 -10.72
N LYS A 219 1.29 19.77 -11.42
CA LYS A 219 1.31 19.85 -12.89
C LYS A 219 1.54 18.51 -13.56
N ASN A 220 2.54 17.77 -13.10
CA ASN A 220 3.03 16.59 -13.81
C ASN A 220 2.44 15.29 -13.26
N ILE A 221 2.26 15.18 -11.95
CA ILE A 221 1.70 13.98 -11.33
C ILE A 221 0.18 13.99 -11.41
N LEU A 222 -0.48 15.08 -10.97
CA LEU A 222 -1.94 15.15 -10.86
C LEU A 222 -2.60 15.84 -12.07
N GLY A 223 -1.92 16.73 -12.78
CA GLY A 223 -2.47 17.46 -13.93
C GLY A 223 -3.65 18.39 -13.56
N ILE A 224 -3.62 18.99 -12.37
CA ILE A 224 -4.69 19.87 -11.87
C ILE A 224 -4.28 21.33 -11.90
N GLU A 225 -5.27 22.25 -12.00
CA GLU A 225 -4.99 23.68 -11.96
C GLU A 225 -4.58 24.16 -10.58
N LYS A 226 -5.22 23.67 -9.54
CA LYS A 226 -4.95 24.00 -8.13
C LYS A 226 -5.35 22.87 -7.20
N PHE A 227 -4.73 22.83 -6.03
CA PHE A 227 -5.13 21.95 -4.94
C PHE A 227 -6.49 22.36 -4.35
N ILE A 228 -7.10 21.45 -3.61
CA ILE A 228 -8.37 21.73 -2.93
C ILE A 228 -8.22 22.95 -2.00
N ASN A 229 -9.21 23.82 -2.01
CA ASN A 229 -9.22 25.09 -1.26
C ASN A 229 -8.01 26.00 -1.50
N ASP A 230 -7.26 25.77 -2.58
CA ASP A 230 -6.04 26.53 -2.90
C ASP A 230 -5.00 26.48 -1.76
N GLU A 231 -4.93 25.32 -1.08
CA GLU A 231 -3.99 25.11 0.02
C GLU A 231 -2.57 24.86 -0.50
N HIS A 232 -1.58 25.36 0.25
CA HIS A 232 -0.15 25.28 -0.06
C HIS A 232 0.69 25.06 1.19
N GLY A 233 1.94 24.64 1.01
CA GLY A 233 2.93 24.49 2.07
C GLY A 233 2.49 23.54 3.18
N GLU A 234 2.75 23.94 4.41
CA GLU A 234 2.44 23.13 5.61
C GLU A 234 0.95 22.76 5.72
N ALA A 235 0.04 23.62 5.26
CA ALA A 235 -1.39 23.33 5.28
C ALA A 235 -1.74 22.17 4.34
N LEU A 236 -1.18 22.18 3.14
CA LEU A 236 -1.34 21.12 2.16
C LEU A 236 -0.75 19.80 2.66
N LEU A 237 0.46 19.82 3.23
CA LEU A 237 1.10 18.64 3.81
C LEU A 237 0.32 18.06 4.99
N LYS A 238 -0.20 18.90 5.88
CA LYS A 238 -1.09 18.47 6.96
C LYS A 238 -2.35 17.81 6.44
N ARG A 239 -2.94 18.35 5.38
CA ARG A 239 -4.11 17.74 4.73
C ARG A 239 -3.74 16.39 4.13
N LEU A 240 -2.67 16.32 3.36
CA LEU A 240 -2.21 15.11 2.69
C LEU A 240 -1.94 13.98 3.69
N ASN A 241 -1.19 14.24 4.74
CA ASN A 241 -0.67 13.22 5.64
C ASN A 241 -1.61 12.87 6.80
N TYR A 242 -2.37 13.84 7.33
CA TYR A 242 -3.09 13.65 8.60
C TYR A 242 -4.60 13.80 8.50
N ARG A 243 -5.13 14.46 7.47
CA ARG A 243 -6.57 14.66 7.41
C ARG A 243 -7.28 13.41 6.85
N PRO A 244 -8.30 12.88 7.56
CA PRO A 244 -9.17 11.84 6.99
C PRO A 244 -10.00 12.41 5.85
N THR A 245 -10.31 11.54 4.89
CA THR A 245 -11.04 11.90 3.66
C THR A 245 -12.23 10.96 3.45
N CYS A 246 -13.22 11.41 2.70
CA CYS A 246 -14.29 10.62 2.13
C CYS A 246 -14.28 10.86 0.61
N ASN A 247 -13.82 9.90 -0.16
CA ASN A 247 -13.63 9.97 -1.62
C ASN A 247 -14.59 9.03 -2.34
#